data_ce9a7474665a7203e18df435a0ac9f65
#
_entry.id   ce9a7474665a7203e18df435a0ac9f65
#
_cell.length_a   1.000
_cell.length_b   1.000
_cell.length_c   1.000
_cell.angle_alpha   90.00
_cell.angle_beta   90.00
_cell.angle_gamma   90.00
#
_symmetry.space_group_name_H-M   'P 1'
#
loop_
_entity.id
_entity.type
_entity.pdbx_description
1 polymer ?
#
loop_
_entity_poly.entity_id
_entity_poly.type
_entity_poly.pdbx_seq_one_letter_code
_entity_poly.pdbx_strand_id
1 'polypeptide(L)'
;MSESSQGQIITFYSYKGGTGRTMALANVAWILASNGNRVLSVDWDLESPGLHKFFHPFLDESTVSATPGVIEIINDYASAAVDPGPRNDDWHLEYARVERHAVSLEWTFPDGGKLDFLSAGRQNRDYSAAVCSLDWDNFYDRLGGGRFFVNIQVPGWAGCGSGDVT
;
A
#
# COMPACT_ATOMS: atom_id res chain seq x y z
N MET A 1 15.07 27.18 6.74
CA MET A 1 15.46 26.05 5.88
C MET A 1 14.64 24.88 6.36
N SER A 2 13.56 24.53 5.67
CA SER A 2 12.76 23.35 6.01
C SER A 2 13.55 22.13 5.57
N GLU A 3 14.00 21.33 6.52
CA GLU A 3 14.45 19.97 6.22
C GLU A 3 13.28 19.24 5.52
N SER A 4 13.51 18.83 4.29
CA SER A 4 12.58 17.93 3.62
C SER A 4 12.57 16.63 4.44
N SER A 5 11.51 16.38 5.19
CA SER A 5 11.38 15.12 5.92
C SER A 5 11.28 13.99 4.89
N GLN A 6 12.35 13.23 4.77
CA GLN A 6 12.36 12.05 3.92
C GLN A 6 11.47 10.99 4.56
N GLY A 7 10.52 10.45 3.79
CA GLY A 7 9.67 9.36 4.27
C GLY A 7 10.49 8.09 4.56
N GLN A 8 10.02 7.29 5.49
CA GLN A 8 10.65 6.02 5.89
C GLN A 8 9.72 4.85 5.58
N ILE A 9 10.27 3.76 5.08
CA ILE A 9 9.56 2.51 4.85
C ILE A 9 9.98 1.51 5.93
N ILE A 10 9.00 0.94 6.64
CA ILE A 10 9.21 -0.09 7.65
C ILE A 10 8.49 -1.35 7.18
N THR A 11 9.23 -2.44 6.98
CA THR A 11 8.69 -3.72 6.53
C THR A 11 8.67 -4.74 7.66
N PHE A 12 7.52 -5.37 7.89
CA PHE A 12 7.34 -6.47 8.83
C PHE A 12 7.27 -7.79 8.05
N TYR A 13 8.30 -8.60 8.17
CA TYR A 13 8.42 -9.85 7.43
C TYR A 13 8.69 -11.06 8.32
N SER A 14 8.18 -12.23 7.97
CA SER A 14 8.50 -13.52 8.61
C SER A 14 8.11 -14.68 7.68
N TYR A 15 8.88 -15.76 7.70
CA TYR A 15 8.58 -17.00 6.95
C TYR A 15 7.39 -17.78 7.52
N LYS A 16 7.09 -17.60 8.81
CA LYS A 16 6.05 -18.40 9.49
C LYS A 16 4.81 -17.56 9.72
N GLY A 17 3.65 -18.15 9.50
CA GLY A 17 2.38 -17.61 9.96
C GLY A 17 2.31 -17.56 11.50
N GLY A 18 1.41 -16.73 12.03
CA GLY A 18 1.13 -16.67 13.47
C GLY A 18 2.22 -16.03 14.34
N THR A 19 3.24 -15.39 13.75
CA THR A 19 4.34 -14.74 14.50
C THR A 19 4.00 -13.37 15.08
N GLY A 20 2.76 -12.89 14.87
CA GLY A 20 2.32 -11.59 15.38
C GLY A 20 2.74 -10.38 14.52
N ARG A 21 3.21 -10.58 13.28
CA ARG A 21 3.60 -9.49 12.36
C ARG A 21 2.54 -8.41 12.22
N THR A 22 1.32 -8.81 11.88
CA THR A 22 0.20 -7.90 11.66
C THR A 22 -0.13 -7.09 12.89
N MET A 23 -0.09 -7.72 14.08
CA MET A 23 -0.27 -7.03 15.36
C MET A 23 0.88 -6.06 15.63
N ALA A 24 2.13 -6.48 15.37
CA ALA A 24 3.30 -5.61 15.57
C ALA A 24 3.23 -4.39 14.63
N LEU A 25 2.89 -4.59 13.35
CA LEU A 25 2.70 -3.51 12.38
C LEU A 25 1.62 -2.54 12.87
N ALA A 26 0.44 -3.05 13.24
CA ALA A 26 -0.67 -2.21 13.70
C ALA A 26 -0.28 -1.36 14.93
N ASN A 27 0.40 -1.95 15.90
CA ASN A 27 0.86 -1.24 17.10
C ASN A 27 1.91 -0.18 16.78
N VAL A 28 2.90 -0.50 15.94
CA VAL A 28 3.94 0.47 15.54
C VAL A 28 3.31 1.62 14.76
N ALA A 29 2.41 1.34 13.82
CA ALA A 29 1.71 2.37 13.07
C ALA A 29 0.92 3.31 13.98
N TRP A 30 0.21 2.75 14.97
CA TRP A 30 -0.53 3.52 15.95
C TRP A 30 0.37 4.41 16.81
N ILE A 31 1.50 3.85 17.31
CA ILE A 31 2.47 4.59 18.12
C ILE A 31 3.07 5.74 17.31
N LEU A 32 3.46 5.50 16.06
CA LEU A 32 4.01 6.55 15.19
C LEU A 32 3.00 7.67 14.95
N ALA A 33 1.74 7.33 14.64
CA ALA A 33 0.69 8.33 14.48
C ALA A 33 0.42 9.09 15.78
N SER A 34 0.44 8.41 16.93
CA SER A 34 0.29 9.04 18.26
C SER A 34 1.45 9.98 18.61
N ASN A 35 2.59 9.87 17.95
CA ASN A 35 3.73 10.78 18.06
C ASN A 35 3.77 11.83 16.94
N GLY A 36 2.61 12.16 16.35
CA GLY A 36 2.48 13.23 15.36
C GLY A 36 2.91 12.87 13.94
N ASN A 37 3.26 11.59 13.67
CA ASN A 37 3.68 11.20 12.33
C ASN A 37 2.46 10.93 11.44
N ARG A 38 2.64 11.16 10.14
CA ARG A 38 1.71 10.69 9.10
C ARG A 38 2.14 9.30 8.66
N VAL A 39 1.26 8.32 8.81
CA VAL A 39 1.55 6.90 8.58
C VAL A 39 0.58 6.34 7.55
N LEU A 40 1.10 5.60 6.56
CA LEU A 40 0.31 4.72 5.72
C LEU A 40 0.64 3.28 6.09
N SER A 41 -0.35 2.54 6.56
CA SER A 41 -0.27 1.10 6.80
C SER A 41 -0.77 0.34 5.60
N VAL A 42 0.04 -0.55 5.05
CA VAL A 42 -0.32 -1.35 3.87
C VAL A 42 -0.44 -2.82 4.26
N ASP A 43 -1.58 -3.44 3.99
CA ASP A 43 -1.75 -4.88 4.13
C ASP A 43 -1.24 -5.58 2.85
N TRP A 44 -0.01 -6.09 2.93
CA TRP A 44 0.65 -6.80 1.82
C TRP A 44 0.48 -8.32 1.89
N ASP A 45 -0.22 -8.82 2.90
CA ASP A 45 -0.52 -10.26 3.00
C ASP A 45 -1.73 -10.61 2.13
N LEU A 46 -1.49 -10.73 0.82
CA LEU A 46 -2.55 -10.98 -0.16
C LEU A 46 -3.22 -12.34 0.02
N GLU A 47 -2.48 -13.34 0.52
CA GLU A 47 -3.04 -14.69 0.72
C GLU A 47 -3.93 -14.78 1.95
N SER A 48 -3.61 -14.02 3.01
CA SER A 48 -4.34 -14.06 4.28
C SER A 48 -4.45 -12.68 4.92
N PRO A 49 -5.14 -11.72 4.28
CA PRO A 49 -5.23 -10.34 4.77
C PRO A 49 -5.90 -10.27 6.14
N GLY A 50 -5.34 -9.45 7.00
CA GLY A 50 -5.83 -9.40 8.38
C GLY A 50 -5.59 -8.07 9.11
N LEU A 51 -4.88 -7.13 8.49
CA LEU A 51 -4.53 -5.86 9.14
C LEU A 51 -5.77 -5.01 9.46
N HIS A 52 -6.79 -5.03 8.61
CA HIS A 52 -8.07 -4.35 8.82
C HIS A 52 -8.74 -4.72 10.15
N LYS A 53 -8.56 -5.96 10.63
CA LYS A 53 -9.15 -6.42 11.90
C LYS A 53 -8.61 -5.68 13.12
N PHE A 54 -7.37 -5.22 13.05
CA PHE A 54 -6.74 -4.43 14.11
C PHE A 54 -7.21 -2.98 14.12
N PHE A 55 -7.65 -2.47 12.98
CA PHE A 55 -8.15 -1.11 12.80
C PHE A 55 -9.67 -1.02 12.77
N HIS A 56 -10.38 -2.15 12.82
CA HIS A 56 -11.83 -2.26 12.70
C HIS A 56 -12.63 -1.22 13.52
N PRO A 57 -12.27 -0.89 14.78
CA PRO A 57 -13.03 0.11 15.53
C PRO A 57 -12.95 1.54 14.98
N PHE A 58 -11.99 1.79 14.07
CA PHE A 58 -11.65 3.10 13.53
C PHE A 58 -11.78 3.18 12.00
N LEU A 59 -12.33 2.14 11.39
CA LEU A 59 -12.53 2.06 9.94
C LEU A 59 -14.02 1.93 9.64
N ASP A 60 -14.51 2.70 8.66
CA ASP A 60 -15.81 2.43 8.08
C ASP A 60 -15.71 1.20 7.15
N GLU A 61 -16.35 0.10 7.56
CA GLU A 61 -16.33 -1.17 6.82
C GLU A 61 -16.88 -1.04 5.40
N SER A 62 -17.88 -0.21 5.20
CA SER A 62 -18.48 0.00 3.88
C SER A 62 -17.47 0.68 2.94
N THR A 63 -16.74 1.65 3.44
CA THR A 63 -15.69 2.34 2.69
C THR A 63 -14.52 1.40 2.38
N VAL A 64 -14.04 0.62 3.34
CA VAL A 64 -12.95 -0.36 3.11
C VAL A 64 -13.37 -1.39 2.07
N SER A 65 -14.60 -1.91 2.15
CA SER A 65 -15.10 -2.92 1.22
C SER A 65 -15.31 -2.39 -0.20
N ALA A 66 -15.58 -1.09 -0.35
CA ALA A 66 -15.77 -0.44 -1.64
C ALA A 66 -14.46 0.03 -2.29
N THR A 67 -13.44 0.31 -1.47
CA THR A 67 -12.18 0.90 -1.96
C THR A 67 -11.25 -0.19 -2.50
N PRO A 68 -10.69 -0.03 -3.72
CA PRO A 68 -9.67 -0.93 -4.25
C PRO A 68 -8.45 -0.97 -3.32
N GLY A 69 -7.84 -2.14 -3.21
CA GLY A 69 -6.59 -2.31 -2.45
C GLY A 69 -5.40 -2.69 -3.32
N VAL A 70 -4.41 -3.29 -2.71
CA VAL A 70 -3.13 -3.63 -3.35
C VAL A 70 -3.33 -4.49 -4.61
N ILE A 71 -4.15 -5.55 -4.53
CA ILE A 71 -4.33 -6.48 -5.66
C ILE A 71 -4.98 -5.80 -6.87
N GLU A 72 -5.98 -4.92 -6.64
CA GLU A 72 -6.61 -4.20 -7.73
C GLU A 72 -5.64 -3.20 -8.36
N ILE A 73 -4.85 -2.48 -7.57
CA ILE A 73 -3.83 -1.55 -8.09
C ILE A 73 -2.81 -2.28 -8.97
N ILE A 74 -2.34 -3.46 -8.52
CA ILE A 74 -1.40 -4.28 -9.30
C ILE A 74 -2.03 -4.75 -10.61
N ASN A 75 -3.29 -5.23 -10.57
CA ASN A 75 -3.99 -5.70 -11.75
C ASN A 75 -4.29 -4.56 -12.74
N ASP A 76 -4.67 -3.39 -12.26
CA ASP A 76 -4.89 -2.21 -13.09
C ASP A 76 -3.59 -1.77 -13.79
N TYR A 77 -2.47 -1.74 -13.04
CA TYR A 77 -1.15 -1.49 -13.62
C TYR A 77 -0.78 -2.54 -14.67
N ALA A 78 -0.92 -3.83 -14.34
CA ALA A 78 -0.57 -4.93 -15.24
C ALA A 78 -1.41 -4.88 -16.53
N SER A 79 -2.71 -4.59 -16.41
CA SER A 79 -3.60 -4.41 -17.55
C SER A 79 -3.19 -3.24 -18.43
N ALA A 80 -2.86 -2.11 -17.82
CA ALA A 80 -2.34 -0.96 -18.55
C ALA A 80 -0.97 -1.26 -19.18
N ALA A 81 -0.12 -2.06 -18.56
CA ALA A 81 1.19 -2.40 -19.08
C ALA A 81 1.14 -3.22 -20.40
N VAL A 82 0.07 -3.96 -20.64
CA VAL A 82 -0.11 -4.73 -21.88
C VAL A 82 -0.95 -4.01 -22.95
N ASP A 83 -1.56 -2.87 -22.60
CA ASP A 83 -2.36 -2.09 -23.55
C ASP A 83 -1.45 -1.47 -24.63
N PRO A 84 -1.70 -1.70 -25.93
CA PRO A 84 -0.89 -1.15 -27.02
C PRO A 84 -1.16 0.33 -27.33
N GLY A 85 -2.01 1.00 -26.54
CA GLY A 85 -2.36 2.42 -26.75
C GLY A 85 -1.17 3.37 -26.62
N PRO A 86 -1.30 4.62 -27.10
CA PRO A 86 -0.25 5.63 -26.99
C PRO A 86 -0.02 5.96 -25.50
N ARG A 87 1.25 5.92 -25.08
CA ARG A 87 1.66 6.21 -23.70
C ARG A 87 2.76 7.24 -23.68
N ASN A 88 2.76 8.06 -22.60
CA ASN A 88 3.92 8.85 -22.22
C ASN A 88 4.87 7.99 -21.36
N ASP A 89 6.09 8.43 -21.17
CA ASP A 89 7.10 7.69 -20.38
C ASP A 89 6.70 7.56 -18.90
N ASP A 90 5.82 8.43 -18.41
CA ASP A 90 5.41 8.52 -17.01
C ASP A 90 4.03 7.89 -16.71
N TRP A 91 3.45 7.14 -17.66
CA TRP A 91 2.13 6.51 -17.50
C TRP A 91 2.00 5.69 -16.21
N HIS A 92 3.08 5.02 -15.80
CA HIS A 92 3.13 4.17 -14.62
C HIS A 92 2.96 4.94 -13.30
N LEU A 93 3.28 6.25 -13.28
CA LEU A 93 3.16 7.09 -12.09
C LEU A 93 1.72 7.30 -11.66
N GLU A 94 0.77 7.20 -12.59
CA GLU A 94 -0.66 7.31 -12.26
C GLU A 94 -1.10 6.16 -11.34
N TYR A 95 -0.62 4.95 -11.62
CA TYR A 95 -0.93 3.75 -10.83
C TYR A 95 -0.14 3.70 -9.52
N ALA A 96 0.98 4.38 -9.43
CA ALA A 96 1.80 4.46 -8.23
C ALA A 96 1.23 5.41 -7.14
N ARG A 97 0.13 6.12 -7.43
CA ARG A 97 -0.54 7.01 -6.48
C ARG A 97 -1.48 6.22 -5.55
N VAL A 98 -0.89 5.42 -4.68
CA VAL A 98 -1.63 4.52 -3.78
C VAL A 98 -2.51 5.24 -2.75
N GLU A 99 -2.23 6.51 -2.48
CA GLU A 99 -3.02 7.34 -1.57
C GLU A 99 -4.49 7.47 -1.97
N ARG A 100 -4.81 7.33 -3.25
CA ARG A 100 -6.19 7.38 -3.77
C ARG A 100 -7.04 6.20 -3.29
N HIS A 101 -6.37 5.14 -2.85
CA HIS A 101 -6.97 3.90 -2.38
C HIS A 101 -6.81 3.71 -0.87
N ALA A 102 -6.17 4.66 -0.19
CA ALA A 102 -6.01 4.63 1.24
C ALA A 102 -7.25 5.18 1.95
N VAL A 103 -7.67 4.50 3.01
CA VAL A 103 -8.79 4.90 3.87
C VAL A 103 -8.21 5.46 5.18
N SER A 104 -8.61 6.67 5.55
CA SER A 104 -8.18 7.27 6.82
C SER A 104 -8.90 6.62 7.98
N LEU A 105 -8.19 6.35 9.08
CA LEU A 105 -8.81 5.93 10.32
C LEU A 105 -9.62 7.09 10.93
N GLU A 106 -10.81 6.79 11.42
CA GLU A 106 -11.70 7.72 12.12
C GLU A 106 -11.23 7.94 13.57
N TRP A 107 -10.05 8.54 13.71
CA TRP A 107 -9.44 8.85 14.99
C TRP A 107 -8.62 10.14 14.90
N THR A 108 -8.71 10.96 15.95
CA THR A 108 -7.90 12.18 16.05
C THR A 108 -6.63 11.89 16.82
N PHE A 109 -5.51 11.87 16.14
CA PHE A 109 -4.20 11.71 16.74
C PHE A 109 -3.65 13.06 17.25
N PRO A 110 -2.82 13.05 18.32
CA PRO A 110 -2.13 14.24 18.79
C PRO A 110 -1.17 14.82 17.73
N ASP A 111 -0.81 16.07 17.88
CA ASP A 111 0.26 16.76 17.14
C ASP A 111 0.14 16.65 15.60
N GLY A 112 -1.08 16.50 15.10
CA GLY A 112 -1.34 16.40 13.66
C GLY A 112 -1.01 15.03 13.07
N GLY A 113 -0.78 14.02 13.89
CA GLY A 113 -0.58 12.65 13.45
C GLY A 113 -1.77 12.13 12.64
N LYS A 114 -1.50 11.20 11.71
CA LYS A 114 -2.50 10.60 10.84
C LYS A 114 -2.15 9.14 10.57
N LEU A 115 -3.17 8.27 10.55
CA LEU A 115 -3.01 6.88 10.14
C LEU A 115 -4.01 6.57 9.04
N ASP A 116 -3.46 6.27 7.86
CA ASP A 116 -4.19 5.81 6.70
C ASP A 116 -3.94 4.30 6.49
N PHE A 117 -4.91 3.62 5.96
CA PHE A 117 -4.88 2.17 5.72
C PHE A 117 -5.13 1.86 4.24
N LEU A 118 -4.24 1.08 3.64
CA LEU A 118 -4.40 0.49 2.32
C LEU A 118 -4.64 -1.02 2.48
N SER A 119 -5.81 -1.49 2.07
CA SER A 119 -6.17 -2.91 2.17
C SER A 119 -5.42 -3.78 1.16
N ALA A 120 -5.35 -5.08 1.40
CA ALA A 120 -4.85 -6.05 0.43
C ALA A 120 -5.72 -6.11 -0.84
N GLY A 121 -7.00 -5.77 -0.72
CA GLY A 121 -7.98 -5.71 -1.81
C GLY A 121 -9.39 -5.92 -1.28
N ARG A 122 -10.36 -5.77 -2.18
CA ARG A 122 -11.77 -6.00 -1.87
C ARG A 122 -12.02 -7.49 -1.64
N GLN A 123 -12.43 -7.86 -0.43
CA GLN A 123 -12.67 -9.24 -0.01
C GLN A 123 -14.00 -9.78 -0.59
N ASN A 124 -14.10 -9.85 -1.91
CA ASN A 124 -15.25 -10.37 -2.64
C ASN A 124 -14.97 -11.80 -3.17
N ARG A 125 -15.93 -12.37 -3.93
CA ARG A 125 -15.78 -13.71 -4.50
C ARG A 125 -14.63 -13.87 -5.47
N ASP A 126 -14.23 -12.78 -6.12
CA ASP A 126 -13.20 -12.77 -7.17
C ASP A 126 -11.79 -12.52 -6.61
N TYR A 127 -11.69 -12.13 -5.33
CA TYR A 127 -10.44 -11.81 -4.67
C TYR A 127 -9.40 -12.94 -4.77
N SER A 128 -9.78 -14.14 -4.34
CA SER A 128 -8.87 -15.29 -4.36
C SER A 128 -8.42 -15.65 -5.78
N ALA A 129 -9.33 -15.54 -6.75
CA ALA A 129 -8.98 -15.77 -8.15
C ALA A 129 -8.00 -14.71 -8.66
N ALA A 130 -8.19 -13.45 -8.32
CA ALA A 130 -7.29 -12.37 -8.68
C ALA A 130 -5.88 -12.58 -8.10
N VAL A 131 -5.78 -12.95 -6.82
CA VAL A 131 -4.49 -13.25 -6.17
C VAL A 131 -3.81 -14.45 -6.81
N CYS A 132 -4.55 -15.55 -7.03
CA CYS A 132 -3.99 -16.76 -7.62
C CYS A 132 -3.60 -16.61 -9.10
N SER A 133 -4.21 -15.68 -9.82
CA SER A 133 -3.91 -15.42 -11.23
C SER A 133 -2.71 -14.48 -11.44
N LEU A 134 -2.20 -13.86 -10.38
CA LEU A 134 -1.09 -12.94 -10.48
C LEU A 134 0.22 -13.70 -10.72
N ASP A 135 0.79 -13.52 -11.91
CA ASP A 135 2.08 -14.04 -12.29
C ASP A 135 3.17 -13.02 -11.94
N TRP A 136 3.81 -13.24 -10.78
CA TRP A 136 4.83 -12.34 -10.24
C TRP A 136 6.07 -12.25 -11.15
N ASP A 137 6.48 -13.36 -11.77
CA ASP A 137 7.65 -13.38 -12.66
C ASP A 137 7.36 -12.53 -13.91
N ASN A 138 6.18 -12.72 -14.51
CA ASN A 138 5.75 -11.89 -15.61
C ASN A 138 5.59 -10.41 -15.22
N PHE A 139 5.04 -10.14 -14.02
CA PHE A 139 4.86 -8.79 -13.51
C PHE A 139 6.19 -8.05 -13.37
N TYR A 140 7.21 -8.68 -12.79
CA TYR A 140 8.52 -8.05 -12.60
C TYR A 140 9.33 -8.01 -13.88
N ASP A 141 9.43 -9.12 -14.61
CA ASP A 141 10.36 -9.27 -15.72
C ASP A 141 9.87 -8.62 -17.02
N ARG A 142 8.55 -8.59 -17.24
CA ARG A 142 7.97 -8.12 -18.51
C ARG A 142 7.16 -6.84 -18.39
N LEU A 143 6.44 -6.66 -17.29
CA LEU A 143 5.55 -5.53 -17.11
C LEU A 143 6.21 -4.35 -16.37
N GLY A 144 7.44 -4.50 -15.90
CA GLY A 144 8.17 -3.45 -15.21
C GLY A 144 7.66 -3.17 -13.80
N GLY A 145 7.14 -4.18 -13.12
CA GLY A 145 6.58 -4.07 -11.77
C GLY A 145 7.55 -3.49 -10.73
N GLY A 146 8.86 -3.73 -10.89
CA GLY A 146 9.87 -3.11 -10.06
C GLY A 146 9.86 -1.58 -10.16
N ARG A 147 9.71 -1.03 -11.37
CA ARG A 147 9.58 0.42 -11.59
C ARG A 147 8.31 0.98 -10.93
N PHE A 148 7.20 0.24 -11.00
CA PHE A 148 5.96 0.62 -10.33
C PHE A 148 6.17 0.77 -8.82
N PHE A 149 6.78 -0.23 -8.16
CA PHE A 149 6.99 -0.19 -6.70
C PHE A 149 7.97 0.91 -6.25
N VAL A 150 9.05 1.14 -7.01
CA VAL A 150 10.01 2.21 -6.71
C VAL A 150 9.35 3.60 -6.79
N ASN A 151 8.31 3.75 -7.60
CA ASN A 151 7.62 5.02 -7.78
C ASN A 151 6.33 5.15 -6.96
N ILE A 152 6.03 4.23 -6.05
CA ILE A 152 4.88 4.38 -5.15
C ILE A 152 5.02 5.71 -4.38
N GLN A 153 4.05 6.60 -4.60
CA GLN A 153 4.02 7.92 -3.99
C GLN A 153 2.95 7.98 -2.90
N VAL A 154 3.33 8.51 -1.76
CA VAL A 154 2.41 8.84 -0.67
C VAL A 154 2.46 10.36 -0.45
N PRO A 155 1.35 11.09 -0.60
CA PRO A 155 1.34 12.54 -0.47
C PRO A 155 1.85 13.02 0.88
N GLY A 156 2.69 14.03 0.86
CA GLY A 156 3.31 14.58 2.06
C GLY A 156 4.58 13.84 2.52
N TRP A 157 5.03 12.85 1.76
CA TRP A 157 6.33 12.23 1.89
C TRP A 157 7.20 12.74 0.74
N ALA A 158 8.06 13.69 1.03
CA ALA A 158 8.98 14.20 0.03
C ALA A 158 9.93 13.08 -0.41
N GLY A 159 9.78 12.71 -1.67
CA GLY A 159 10.75 12.01 -2.49
C GLY A 159 11.45 10.79 -1.87
N CYS A 160 11.03 9.59 -2.24
CA CYS A 160 11.96 8.49 -2.33
C CYS A 160 12.88 8.80 -3.53
N GLY A 161 14.03 9.42 -3.26
CA GLY A 161 15.06 9.61 -4.26
C GLY A 161 15.55 8.25 -4.74
N SER A 162 15.77 8.11 -6.03
CA SER A 162 16.48 7.01 -6.66
C SER A 162 17.82 6.75 -5.93
N GLY A 163 17.79 5.88 -4.93
CA GLY A 163 19.00 5.31 -4.38
C GLY A 163 19.38 4.13 -5.24
N ASP A 164 20.55 4.20 -5.88
CA ASP A 164 21.14 3.09 -6.61
C ASP A 164 21.15 1.84 -5.71
N VAL A 165 20.42 0.82 -6.14
CA VAL A 165 20.54 -0.53 -5.59
C VAL A 165 21.76 -1.13 -6.27
N THR A 166 22.90 -1.10 -5.57
CA THR A 166 24.08 -1.93 -5.90
C THR A 166 23.94 -3.30 -5.30
#